data_88062a561002b15098d063f3f1338d0a
#
_entry.id   88062a561002b15098d063f3f1338d0a
#
_cell.length_a   1.000
_cell.length_b   1.000
_cell.length_c   1.000
_cell.angle_alpha   90.00
_cell.angle_beta   90.00
_cell.angle_gamma   90.00
#
_symmetry.space_group_name_H-M   'P 1'
#
loop_
_entity.id
_entity.type
_entity.pdbx_description
1 polymer ?
#
loop_
_entity_poly.entity_id
_entity_poly.type
_entity_poly.pdbx_seq_one_letter_code
_entity_poly.pdbx_strand_id
1 'polypeptide(L)'
;MTRRRTAVVTGASRGIGLAVARALAPRYTVIMTARNAESLGAAAAEIGDDACPLSFDLADMRATKAAIERIRTMTSGAPDVLVNNAGLFKLSPIESTSPDDFSASLDVNLSAPFRLIRAFLPEMRQRGSGHVLSIGSIADRMAFPENGSYAAAKFGLRGLHEVLRAELRGSGIRSTLISPAPVDTPLWDEVNPDERKGFTPRSAMLRPEDVAAAVLFAIGQPESVNVDELRLSRS
;
A
#
# COMPACT_ATOMS: atom_id res chain seq x y z
N MET A 1 25.06 -10.68 15.71
CA MET A 1 23.75 -11.10 15.16
C MET A 1 23.27 -10.00 14.20
N THR A 2 23.04 -10.32 12.94
CA THR A 2 22.46 -9.37 11.99
C THR A 2 21.03 -9.06 12.41
N ARG A 3 20.68 -7.77 12.51
CA ARG A 3 19.31 -7.32 12.78
C ARG A 3 18.35 -7.91 11.76
N ARG A 4 17.24 -8.48 12.20
CA ARG A 4 16.18 -8.92 11.29
C ARG A 4 15.62 -7.70 10.55
N ARG A 5 15.45 -7.81 9.25
CA ARG A 5 14.87 -6.74 8.42
C ARG A 5 13.42 -6.47 8.83
N THR A 6 12.98 -5.24 8.66
CA THR A 6 11.64 -4.78 9.04
C THR A 6 10.86 -4.30 7.83
N ALA A 7 9.57 -4.59 7.82
CA ALA A 7 8.66 -4.09 6.80
C ALA A 7 7.44 -3.43 7.46
N VAL A 8 6.97 -2.32 6.90
CA VAL A 8 5.69 -1.70 7.25
C VAL A 8 4.70 -1.96 6.12
N VAL A 9 3.52 -2.48 6.43
CA VAL A 9 2.45 -2.70 5.45
C VAL A 9 1.19 -1.98 5.93
N THR A 10 0.73 -1.01 5.15
CA THR A 10 -0.50 -0.29 5.47
C THR A 10 -1.74 -0.98 4.91
N GLY A 11 -2.88 -0.90 5.64
CA GLY A 11 -4.11 -1.61 5.26
C GLY A 11 -3.97 -3.13 5.34
N ALA A 12 -3.26 -3.63 6.36
CA ALA A 12 -2.83 -5.03 6.44
C ALA A 12 -3.81 -5.97 7.18
N SER A 13 -5.00 -5.50 7.58
CA SER A 13 -5.98 -6.36 8.27
C SER A 13 -6.74 -7.30 7.33
N ARG A 14 -6.72 -7.06 6.00
CA ARG A 14 -7.45 -7.86 5.00
C ARG A 14 -6.90 -7.67 3.59
N GLY A 15 -7.38 -8.46 2.64
CA GLY A 15 -7.11 -8.31 1.21
C GLY A 15 -5.63 -8.31 0.85
N ILE A 16 -5.22 -7.43 -0.07
CA ILE A 16 -3.84 -7.35 -0.57
C ILE A 16 -2.85 -7.13 0.58
N GLY A 17 -3.14 -6.20 1.50
CA GLY A 17 -2.23 -5.88 2.60
C GLY A 17 -1.97 -7.07 3.52
N LEU A 18 -2.98 -7.89 3.82
CA LEU A 18 -2.82 -9.12 4.61
C LEU A 18 -2.00 -10.16 3.84
N ALA A 19 -2.29 -10.36 2.56
CA ALA A 19 -1.52 -11.29 1.73
C ALA A 19 -0.03 -10.89 1.63
N VAL A 20 0.24 -9.59 1.47
CA VAL A 20 1.60 -9.04 1.49
C VAL A 20 2.28 -9.25 2.85
N ALA A 21 1.57 -8.97 3.96
CA ALA A 21 2.13 -9.18 5.29
C ALA A 21 2.49 -10.65 5.54
N ARG A 22 1.62 -11.58 5.19
CA ARG A 22 1.89 -13.03 5.25
C ARG A 22 3.10 -13.43 4.41
N ALA A 23 3.20 -12.90 3.20
CA ALA A 23 4.30 -13.21 2.28
C ALA A 23 5.65 -12.66 2.76
N LEU A 24 5.67 -11.54 3.49
CA LEU A 24 6.89 -10.92 4.02
C LEU A 24 7.34 -11.54 5.35
N ALA A 25 6.44 -12.03 6.20
CA ALA A 25 6.72 -12.53 7.54
C ALA A 25 7.86 -13.55 7.63
N PRO A 26 8.07 -14.49 6.67
CA PRO A 26 9.18 -15.43 6.74
C PRO A 26 10.58 -14.78 6.75
N ARG A 27 10.68 -13.52 6.27
CA ARG A 27 11.97 -12.82 6.09
C ARG A 27 12.06 -11.49 6.83
N TYR A 28 10.95 -10.96 7.29
CA TYR A 28 10.83 -9.64 7.91
C TYR A 28 10.04 -9.72 9.22
N THR A 29 10.35 -8.83 10.15
CA THR A 29 9.39 -8.44 11.17
C THR A 29 8.44 -7.45 10.51
N VAL A 30 7.15 -7.78 10.40
CA VAL A 30 6.15 -7.01 9.66
C VAL A 30 5.32 -6.17 10.62
N ILE A 31 5.46 -4.86 10.54
CA ILE A 31 4.57 -3.93 11.23
C ILE A 31 3.33 -3.76 10.35
N MET A 32 2.24 -4.31 10.80
CA MET A 32 0.95 -4.28 10.12
C MET A 32 0.14 -3.10 10.62
N THR A 33 -0.41 -2.27 9.73
CA THR A 33 -1.24 -1.15 10.16
C THR A 33 -2.63 -1.17 9.54
N ALA A 34 -3.65 -0.82 10.32
CA ALA A 34 -5.03 -0.62 9.89
C ALA A 34 -5.80 0.20 10.95
N ARG A 35 -7.02 0.64 10.63
CA ARG A 35 -7.86 1.43 11.54
C ARG A 35 -8.46 0.58 12.66
N ASN A 36 -9.01 -0.58 12.33
CA ASN A 36 -9.69 -1.44 13.29
C ASN A 36 -8.65 -2.33 14.00
N ALA A 37 -8.50 -2.13 15.31
CA ALA A 37 -7.53 -2.83 16.14
C ALA A 37 -7.84 -4.33 16.27
N GLU A 38 -9.12 -4.69 16.36
CA GLU A 38 -9.55 -6.07 16.55
C GLU A 38 -9.23 -6.93 15.32
N SER A 39 -9.71 -6.50 14.14
CA SER A 39 -9.43 -7.22 12.89
C SER A 39 -7.94 -7.26 12.55
N LEU A 40 -7.19 -6.20 12.91
CA LEU A 40 -5.74 -6.19 12.72
C LEU A 40 -5.03 -7.14 13.67
N GLY A 41 -5.45 -7.19 14.93
CA GLY A 41 -4.93 -8.12 15.93
C GLY A 41 -5.18 -9.58 15.56
N ALA A 42 -6.39 -9.90 15.09
CA ALA A 42 -6.73 -11.24 14.60
C ALA A 42 -5.85 -11.63 13.38
N ALA A 43 -5.70 -10.73 12.40
CA ALA A 43 -4.86 -10.96 11.23
C ALA A 43 -3.37 -11.14 11.58
N ALA A 44 -2.87 -10.40 12.57
CA ALA A 44 -1.50 -10.55 13.04
C ALA A 44 -1.29 -11.88 13.78
N ALA A 45 -2.25 -12.29 14.62
CA ALA A 45 -2.21 -13.57 15.34
C ALA A 45 -2.15 -14.78 14.38
N GLU A 46 -2.82 -14.71 13.23
CA GLU A 46 -2.73 -15.76 12.20
C GLU A 46 -1.35 -15.88 11.55
N ILE A 47 -0.58 -14.79 11.52
CA ILE A 47 0.80 -14.78 10.97
C ILE A 47 1.79 -15.22 12.03
N GLY A 48 1.55 -14.90 13.30
CA GLY A 48 2.39 -15.25 14.42
C GLY A 48 3.39 -14.16 14.83
N ASP A 49 4.47 -14.56 15.50
CA ASP A 49 5.42 -13.66 16.19
C ASP A 49 6.12 -12.63 15.29
N ASP A 50 6.10 -12.89 13.98
CA ASP A 50 6.71 -12.00 12.99
C ASP A 50 5.82 -10.82 12.56
N ALA A 51 4.58 -10.76 13.07
CA ALA A 51 3.60 -9.73 12.79
C ALA A 51 3.34 -8.86 14.02
N CYS A 52 3.59 -7.57 13.88
CA CYS A 52 3.39 -6.56 14.91
C CYS A 52 2.23 -5.63 14.53
N PRO A 53 1.04 -5.77 15.13
CA PRO A 53 -0.08 -4.89 14.82
C PRO A 53 0.08 -3.51 15.46
N LEU A 54 -0.19 -2.46 14.67
CA LEU A 54 -0.22 -1.07 15.10
C LEU A 54 -1.43 -0.37 14.49
N SER A 55 -2.50 -0.22 15.26
CA SER A 55 -3.74 0.39 14.79
C SER A 55 -3.71 1.92 14.88
N PHE A 56 -4.07 2.57 13.79
CA PHE A 56 -4.33 4.01 13.69
C PHE A 56 -5.05 4.36 12.39
N ASP A 57 -5.66 5.53 12.34
CA ASP A 57 -6.26 6.04 11.11
C ASP A 57 -5.24 6.88 10.33
N LEU A 58 -4.96 6.47 9.09
CA LEU A 58 -4.07 7.18 8.16
C LEU A 58 -4.62 8.56 7.73
N ALA A 59 -5.92 8.78 7.80
CA ALA A 59 -6.53 10.08 7.52
C ALA A 59 -6.27 11.08 8.67
N ASP A 60 -6.12 10.60 9.91
CA ASP A 60 -5.77 11.45 11.06
C ASP A 60 -4.27 11.75 11.07
N MET A 61 -3.94 13.04 10.85
CA MET A 61 -2.56 13.52 10.85
C MET A 61 -1.85 13.34 12.21
N ARG A 62 -2.56 13.51 13.34
CA ARG A 62 -1.96 13.37 14.66
C ARG A 62 -1.66 11.91 14.97
N ALA A 63 -2.63 11.04 14.69
CA ALA A 63 -2.46 9.60 14.85
C ALA A 63 -1.33 9.08 13.94
N THR A 64 -1.28 9.52 12.67
CA THR A 64 -0.21 9.16 11.73
C THR A 64 1.16 9.62 12.24
N LYS A 65 1.31 10.83 12.77
CA LYS A 65 2.58 11.32 13.35
C LYS A 65 3.01 10.46 14.54
N ALA A 66 2.11 10.16 15.46
CA ALA A 66 2.39 9.30 16.61
C ALA A 66 2.79 7.88 16.18
N ALA A 67 2.11 7.33 15.18
CA ALA A 67 2.41 6.01 14.63
C ALA A 67 3.79 5.97 13.95
N ILE A 68 4.20 7.02 13.23
CA ILE A 68 5.54 7.13 12.64
C ILE A 68 6.62 7.05 13.72
N GLU A 69 6.48 7.78 14.83
CA GLU A 69 7.45 7.73 15.94
C GLU A 69 7.48 6.33 16.58
N ARG A 70 6.34 5.71 16.74
CA ARG A 70 6.28 4.34 17.25
C ARG A 70 6.91 3.33 16.29
N ILE A 71 6.69 3.46 14.99
CA ILE A 71 7.37 2.63 13.97
C ILE A 71 8.88 2.84 14.05
N ARG A 72 9.38 4.07 14.16
CA ARG A 72 10.81 4.35 14.33
C ARG A 72 11.41 3.63 15.54
N THR A 73 10.71 3.64 16.66
CA THR A 73 11.14 2.91 17.86
C THR A 73 11.21 1.40 17.59
N MET A 74 10.19 0.82 16.95
CA MET A 74 10.12 -0.62 16.64
C MET A 74 11.17 -1.06 15.62
N THR A 75 11.55 -0.19 14.70
CA THR A 75 12.49 -0.49 13.61
C THR A 75 13.90 0.03 13.82
N SER A 76 14.13 0.75 14.93
CA SER A 76 15.39 1.46 15.19
C SER A 76 15.73 2.46 14.06
N GLY A 77 14.75 3.26 13.66
CA GLY A 77 14.81 4.23 12.57
C GLY A 77 13.79 3.94 11.48
N ALA A 78 14.10 4.18 10.21
CA ALA A 78 13.22 3.86 9.10
C ALA A 78 13.13 2.33 8.86
N PRO A 79 11.97 1.79 8.47
CA PRO A 79 11.85 0.39 8.05
C PRO A 79 12.73 0.09 6.83
N ASP A 80 13.06 -1.17 6.61
CA ASP A 80 13.80 -1.60 5.41
C ASP A 80 12.89 -1.62 4.18
N VAL A 81 11.59 -1.91 4.39
CA VAL A 81 10.55 -1.93 3.35
C VAL A 81 9.31 -1.17 3.83
N LEU A 82 8.82 -0.25 3.01
CA LEU A 82 7.54 0.44 3.22
C LEU A 82 6.58 0.06 2.10
N VAL A 83 5.46 -0.60 2.43
CA VAL A 83 4.39 -0.94 1.49
C VAL A 83 3.17 -0.06 1.75
N ASN A 84 2.98 0.96 0.92
CA ASN A 84 1.80 1.81 0.89
C ASN A 84 0.68 1.07 0.15
N ASN A 85 -0.15 0.34 0.89
CA ASN A 85 -1.25 -0.46 0.35
C ASN A 85 -2.63 0.03 0.79
N ALA A 86 -2.75 0.67 1.95
CA ALA A 86 -4.05 1.16 2.41
C ALA A 86 -4.77 1.95 1.33
N GLY A 87 -6.06 1.71 1.17
CA GLY A 87 -6.88 2.37 0.17
C GLY A 87 -8.34 2.51 0.60
N LEU A 88 -8.97 3.57 0.12
CA LEU A 88 -10.39 3.83 0.20
C LEU A 88 -10.95 3.85 -1.22
N PHE A 89 -12.00 3.09 -1.47
CA PHE A 89 -12.65 2.96 -2.77
C PHE A 89 -14.16 3.16 -2.60
N LYS A 90 -14.69 4.14 -3.29
CA LYS A 90 -16.12 4.44 -3.32
C LYS A 90 -16.47 4.88 -4.74
N LEU A 91 -17.51 4.33 -5.30
CA LEU A 91 -18.05 4.74 -6.60
C LEU A 91 -19.16 5.75 -6.41
N SER A 92 -19.10 6.86 -7.12
CA SER A 92 -20.12 7.90 -7.15
C SER A 92 -19.95 8.74 -8.40
N PRO A 93 -21.05 9.14 -9.10
CA PRO A 93 -20.99 10.16 -10.13
C PRO A 93 -20.35 11.45 -9.59
N ILE A 94 -19.67 12.21 -10.44
CA ILE A 94 -18.94 13.42 -10.01
C ILE A 94 -19.88 14.42 -9.32
N GLU A 95 -21.08 14.64 -9.88
CA GLU A 95 -22.09 15.56 -9.34
C GLU A 95 -22.68 15.10 -8.00
N SER A 96 -22.57 13.82 -7.67
CA SER A 96 -23.07 13.22 -6.42
C SER A 96 -21.95 12.95 -5.40
N THR A 97 -20.68 13.13 -5.79
CA THR A 97 -19.54 12.95 -4.89
C THR A 97 -19.43 14.14 -3.95
N SER A 98 -19.58 13.91 -2.64
CA SER A 98 -19.42 14.98 -1.66
C SER A 98 -17.95 15.45 -1.60
N PRO A 99 -17.71 16.74 -1.25
CA PRO A 99 -16.35 17.23 -1.01
C PRO A 99 -15.60 16.40 0.06
N ASP A 100 -16.31 15.92 1.08
CA ASP A 100 -15.73 15.10 2.15
C ASP A 100 -15.31 13.71 1.63
N ASP A 101 -16.12 13.05 0.82
CA ASP A 101 -15.76 11.77 0.18
C ASP A 101 -14.54 11.92 -0.74
N PHE A 102 -14.52 13.03 -1.51
CA PHE A 102 -13.37 13.34 -2.36
C PHE A 102 -12.09 13.53 -1.54
N SER A 103 -12.16 14.37 -0.50
CA SER A 103 -11.05 14.64 0.41
C SER A 103 -10.57 13.36 1.11
N ALA A 104 -11.49 12.55 1.64
CA ALA A 104 -11.15 11.28 2.29
C ALA A 104 -10.42 10.31 1.34
N SER A 105 -10.86 10.26 0.06
CA SER A 105 -10.17 9.46 -0.95
C SER A 105 -8.73 9.94 -1.19
N LEU A 106 -8.52 11.25 -1.33
CA LEU A 106 -7.18 11.83 -1.49
C LEU A 106 -6.33 11.59 -0.24
N ASP A 107 -6.90 11.75 0.95
CA ASP A 107 -6.17 11.60 2.20
C ASP A 107 -5.60 10.20 2.39
N VAL A 108 -6.40 9.17 2.12
CA VAL A 108 -5.99 7.78 2.32
C VAL A 108 -5.11 7.28 1.15
N ASN A 109 -5.53 7.55 -0.11
CA ASN A 109 -4.87 6.95 -1.26
C ASN A 109 -3.64 7.73 -1.77
N LEU A 110 -3.47 9.01 -1.39
CA LEU A 110 -2.39 9.86 -1.87
C LEU A 110 -1.61 10.54 -0.74
N SER A 111 -2.30 11.30 0.13
CA SER A 111 -1.63 12.10 1.16
C SER A 111 -0.96 11.24 2.23
N ALA A 112 -1.58 10.12 2.63
CA ALA A 112 -1.00 9.19 3.61
C ALA A 112 0.28 8.50 3.08
N PRO A 113 0.32 7.92 1.87
CA PRO A 113 1.57 7.49 1.25
C PRO A 113 2.67 8.55 1.24
N PHE A 114 2.34 9.79 0.83
CA PHE A 114 3.28 10.90 0.84
C PHE A 114 3.83 11.17 2.24
N ARG A 115 2.98 11.21 3.27
CA ARG A 115 3.39 11.46 4.67
C ARG A 115 4.36 10.39 5.16
N LEU A 116 4.09 9.11 4.89
CA LEU A 116 4.95 8.00 5.30
C LEU A 116 6.29 8.01 4.54
N ILE A 117 6.27 8.23 3.23
CA ILE A 117 7.49 8.36 2.42
C ILE A 117 8.33 9.51 2.95
N ARG A 118 7.75 10.70 3.10
CA ARG A 118 8.44 11.90 3.62
C ARG A 118 9.05 11.66 4.99
N ALA A 119 8.38 10.88 5.84
CA ALA A 119 8.85 10.61 7.19
C ALA A 119 10.06 9.67 7.22
N PHE A 120 10.08 8.61 6.42
CA PHE A 120 11.12 7.58 6.49
C PHE A 120 12.26 7.78 5.49
N LEU A 121 12.04 8.53 4.42
CA LEU A 121 13.01 8.73 3.35
C LEU A 121 14.35 9.33 3.82
N PRO A 122 14.41 10.33 4.73
CA PRO A 122 15.67 10.88 5.19
C PRO A 122 16.59 9.84 5.84
N GLU A 123 16.03 8.96 6.66
CA GLU A 123 16.78 7.90 7.35
C GLU A 123 17.19 6.77 6.39
N MET A 124 16.33 6.43 5.40
CA MET A 124 16.70 5.53 4.32
C MET A 124 17.87 6.10 3.50
N ARG A 125 17.86 7.42 3.19
CA ARG A 125 18.96 8.09 2.50
C ARG A 125 20.26 8.06 3.31
N GLN A 126 20.18 8.34 4.61
CA GLN A 126 21.36 8.28 5.50
C GLN A 126 21.97 6.87 5.54
N ARG A 127 21.11 5.84 5.50
CA ARG A 127 21.53 4.43 5.50
C ARG A 127 22.00 3.96 4.11
N GLY A 128 21.64 4.65 3.04
CA GLY A 128 21.91 4.26 1.64
C GLY A 128 21.14 3.01 1.21
N SER A 129 20.05 2.65 1.89
CA SER A 129 19.25 1.46 1.57
C SER A 129 17.80 1.61 2.03
N GLY A 130 16.89 0.96 1.32
CA GLY A 130 15.47 0.93 1.60
C GLY A 130 14.65 0.59 0.35
N HIS A 131 13.40 0.23 0.55
CA HIS A 131 12.50 -0.02 -0.58
C HIS A 131 11.11 0.54 -0.27
N VAL A 132 10.66 1.48 -1.08
CA VAL A 132 9.29 2.01 -1.03
C VAL A 132 8.46 1.36 -2.12
N LEU A 133 7.40 0.65 -1.75
CA LEU A 133 6.43 0.09 -2.67
C LEU A 133 5.10 0.81 -2.50
N SER A 134 4.45 1.14 -3.62
CA SER A 134 3.11 1.72 -3.63
C SER A 134 2.17 0.83 -4.42
N ILE A 135 1.04 0.44 -3.80
CA ILE A 135 -0.01 -0.29 -4.50
C ILE A 135 -0.90 0.73 -5.22
N GLY A 136 -0.66 0.85 -6.53
CA GLY A 136 -1.45 1.64 -7.46
C GLY A 136 -2.77 0.96 -7.82
N SER A 137 -3.18 1.10 -9.06
CA SER A 137 -4.35 0.46 -9.65
C SER A 137 -4.32 0.68 -11.17
N ILE A 138 -5.03 -0.12 -11.93
CA ILE A 138 -5.34 0.22 -13.33
C ILE A 138 -5.97 1.62 -13.45
N ALA A 139 -6.65 2.09 -12.40
CA ALA A 139 -7.24 3.43 -12.29
C ALA A 139 -6.21 4.56 -12.13
N ASP A 140 -4.92 4.26 -12.11
CA ASP A 140 -3.85 5.28 -12.12
C ASP A 140 -3.50 5.79 -13.52
N ARG A 141 -4.16 5.26 -14.55
CA ARG A 141 -3.97 5.62 -15.98
C ARG A 141 -5.22 5.43 -16.85
N MET A 142 -6.25 4.79 -16.34
CA MET A 142 -7.52 4.60 -17.04
C MET A 142 -8.65 5.20 -16.20
N ALA A 143 -9.49 6.00 -16.84
CA ALA A 143 -10.67 6.56 -16.21
C ALA A 143 -11.86 5.62 -16.41
N PHE A 144 -12.66 5.48 -15.35
CA PHE A 144 -13.90 4.72 -15.35
C PHE A 144 -15.04 5.63 -14.84
N PRO A 145 -16.27 5.49 -15.32
CA PRO A 145 -17.41 6.20 -14.75
C PRO A 145 -17.52 5.96 -13.22
N GLU A 146 -18.04 6.92 -12.51
CA GLU A 146 -18.26 6.91 -11.04
C GLU A 146 -16.97 6.80 -10.19
N ASN A 147 -15.79 6.80 -10.80
CA ASN A 147 -14.52 6.56 -10.11
C ASN A 147 -13.67 7.83 -9.93
N GLY A 148 -14.29 9.00 -9.94
CA GLY A 148 -13.57 10.28 -10.01
C GLY A 148 -12.60 10.51 -8.86
N SER A 149 -13.04 10.35 -7.61
CA SER A 149 -12.20 10.58 -6.42
C SER A 149 -11.05 9.58 -6.29
N TYR A 150 -11.33 8.31 -6.56
CA TYR A 150 -10.31 7.26 -6.50
C TYR A 150 -9.29 7.39 -7.64
N ALA A 151 -9.75 7.61 -8.88
CA ALA A 151 -8.88 7.82 -10.02
C ALA A 151 -7.97 9.04 -9.81
N ALA A 152 -8.51 10.20 -9.37
CA ALA A 152 -7.71 11.38 -9.06
C ALA A 152 -6.58 11.07 -8.07
N ALA A 153 -6.89 10.33 -7.00
CA ALA A 153 -5.89 9.91 -6.01
C ALA A 153 -4.84 8.95 -6.59
N LYS A 154 -5.25 7.96 -7.41
CA LYS A 154 -4.32 6.96 -7.99
C LYS A 154 -3.46 7.54 -9.11
N PHE A 155 -3.98 8.44 -9.96
CA PHE A 155 -3.15 9.22 -10.90
C PHE A 155 -2.13 10.08 -10.14
N GLY A 156 -2.57 10.76 -9.06
CA GLY A 156 -1.68 11.52 -8.19
C GLY A 156 -0.60 10.65 -7.54
N LEU A 157 -0.95 9.46 -7.03
CA LEU A 157 0.00 8.52 -6.43
C LEU A 157 1.04 8.05 -7.46
N ARG A 158 0.64 7.77 -8.69
CA ARG A 158 1.56 7.43 -9.76
C ARG A 158 2.52 8.58 -10.06
N GLY A 159 2.01 9.82 -10.22
CA GLY A 159 2.85 10.99 -10.45
C GLY A 159 3.85 11.22 -9.30
N LEU A 160 3.39 11.10 -8.04
CA LEU A 160 4.26 11.16 -6.86
C LEU A 160 5.36 10.09 -6.92
N HIS A 161 5.00 8.86 -7.31
CA HIS A 161 5.95 7.75 -7.39
C HIS A 161 6.99 7.96 -8.50
N GLU A 162 6.61 8.50 -9.65
CA GLU A 162 7.53 8.83 -10.76
C GLU A 162 8.57 9.89 -10.33
N VAL A 163 8.14 10.93 -9.60
CA VAL A 163 9.04 11.94 -9.01
C VAL A 163 9.96 11.30 -7.99
N LEU A 164 9.42 10.52 -7.04
CA LEU A 164 10.21 9.81 -6.03
C LEU A 164 11.31 8.96 -6.67
N ARG A 165 10.97 8.19 -7.70
CA ARG A 165 11.93 7.36 -8.43
C ARG A 165 13.05 8.18 -9.06
N ALA A 166 12.70 9.33 -9.67
CA ALA A 166 13.70 10.22 -10.26
C ALA A 166 14.68 10.78 -9.21
N GLU A 167 14.17 11.15 -8.04
CA GLU A 167 14.96 11.68 -6.93
C GLU A 167 15.82 10.61 -6.23
N LEU A 168 15.49 9.33 -6.37
CA LEU A 168 16.19 8.22 -5.73
C LEU A 168 17.29 7.60 -6.58
N ARG A 169 17.48 8.06 -7.82
CA ARG A 169 18.55 7.54 -8.70
C ARG A 169 19.92 7.65 -8.03
N GLY A 170 20.64 6.52 -7.99
CA GLY A 170 21.97 6.45 -7.40
C GLY A 170 22.03 6.51 -5.87
N SER A 171 20.89 6.54 -5.17
CA SER A 171 20.85 6.66 -3.69
C SER A 171 20.95 5.32 -2.95
N GLY A 172 20.89 4.18 -3.65
CA GLY A 172 20.77 2.84 -3.05
C GLY A 172 19.36 2.52 -2.53
N ILE A 173 18.40 3.44 -2.66
CA ILE A 173 17.01 3.24 -2.26
C ILE A 173 16.20 2.86 -3.50
N ARG A 174 15.37 1.84 -3.38
CA ARG A 174 14.50 1.36 -4.46
C ARG A 174 13.07 1.88 -4.28
N SER A 175 12.37 2.05 -5.39
CA SER A 175 10.95 2.39 -5.38
C SER A 175 10.19 1.66 -6.49
N THR A 176 9.07 1.02 -6.15
CA THR A 176 8.29 0.20 -7.08
C THR A 176 6.81 0.58 -7.01
N LEU A 177 6.20 0.88 -8.15
CA LEU A 177 4.75 1.01 -8.29
C LEU A 177 4.18 -0.32 -8.78
N ILE A 178 3.19 -0.86 -8.07
CA ILE A 178 2.47 -2.07 -8.49
C ILE A 178 1.02 -1.70 -8.78
N SER A 179 0.62 -1.79 -10.05
CA SER A 179 -0.69 -1.35 -10.54
C SER A 179 -1.52 -2.56 -11.00
N PRO A 180 -2.29 -3.19 -10.10
CA PRO A 180 -3.13 -4.32 -10.45
C PRO A 180 -4.41 -3.91 -11.16
N ALA A 181 -4.92 -4.79 -12.02
CA ALA A 181 -6.32 -4.86 -12.42
C ALA A 181 -7.19 -5.20 -11.20
N PRO A 182 -8.53 -5.31 -11.32
CA PRO A 182 -9.37 -5.67 -10.19
C PRO A 182 -8.88 -6.91 -9.43
N VAL A 183 -8.79 -6.79 -8.10
CA VAL A 183 -8.35 -7.84 -7.19
C VAL A 183 -9.52 -8.20 -6.28
N ASP A 184 -9.85 -9.47 -6.16
CA ASP A 184 -10.94 -9.95 -5.30
C ASP A 184 -10.60 -9.72 -3.82
N THR A 185 -11.17 -8.67 -3.28
CA THR A 185 -10.97 -8.23 -1.89
C THR A 185 -12.26 -7.66 -1.34
N PRO A 186 -12.37 -7.54 0.00
CA PRO A 186 -13.50 -6.86 0.64
C PRO A 186 -13.67 -5.38 0.25
N LEU A 187 -12.75 -4.81 -0.53
CA LEU A 187 -12.92 -3.46 -1.08
C LEU A 187 -14.11 -3.36 -2.03
N TRP A 188 -14.54 -4.49 -2.62
CA TRP A 188 -15.65 -4.58 -3.55
C TRP A 188 -17.00 -4.89 -2.89
N ASP A 189 -17.06 -5.13 -1.57
CA ASP A 189 -18.28 -5.58 -0.89
C ASP A 189 -19.44 -4.59 -1.05
N GLU A 190 -19.17 -3.29 -0.92
CA GLU A 190 -20.19 -2.23 -1.11
C GLU A 190 -20.61 -2.05 -2.57
N VAL A 191 -19.77 -2.43 -3.52
CA VAL A 191 -20.02 -2.28 -4.96
C VAL A 191 -20.82 -3.45 -5.52
N ASN A 192 -20.61 -4.66 -4.96
CA ASN A 192 -21.17 -5.92 -5.43
C ASN A 192 -20.99 -6.12 -6.95
N PRO A 193 -19.75 -6.30 -7.44
CA PRO A 193 -19.45 -6.29 -8.87
C PRO A 193 -20.11 -7.43 -9.65
N ASP A 194 -20.47 -8.53 -8.98
CA ASP A 194 -21.13 -9.69 -9.63
C ASP A 194 -22.56 -9.36 -10.08
N GLU A 195 -23.21 -8.38 -9.46
CA GLU A 195 -24.57 -7.94 -9.80
C GLU A 195 -24.58 -6.67 -10.68
N ARG A 196 -23.42 -6.06 -10.97
CA ARG A 196 -23.32 -4.82 -11.75
C ARG A 196 -22.84 -5.06 -13.17
N LYS A 197 -23.66 -4.74 -14.15
CA LYS A 197 -23.31 -4.83 -15.57
C LYS A 197 -22.09 -3.93 -15.89
N GLY A 198 -21.13 -4.49 -16.61
CA GLY A 198 -19.91 -3.77 -17.02
C GLY A 198 -18.77 -3.86 -16.02
N PHE A 199 -18.97 -4.48 -14.85
CA PHE A 199 -17.92 -4.76 -13.90
C PHE A 199 -17.31 -6.14 -14.13
N THR A 200 -16.04 -6.28 -13.75
CA THR A 200 -15.38 -7.59 -13.72
C THR A 200 -15.93 -8.39 -12.55
N PRO A 201 -16.53 -9.58 -12.79
CA PRO A 201 -17.01 -10.40 -11.69
C PRO A 201 -15.85 -10.87 -10.80
N ARG A 202 -16.10 -11.12 -9.50
CA ARG A 202 -15.06 -11.54 -8.55
C ARG A 202 -14.29 -12.77 -9.02
N SER A 203 -14.97 -13.74 -9.62
CA SER A 203 -14.35 -14.94 -10.19
C SER A 203 -13.33 -14.67 -11.30
N ALA A 204 -13.42 -13.50 -11.95
CA ALA A 204 -12.51 -13.06 -13.01
C ALA A 204 -11.49 -12.01 -12.52
N MET A 205 -11.46 -11.69 -11.22
CA MET A 205 -10.45 -10.79 -10.63
C MET A 205 -9.14 -11.53 -10.32
N LEU A 206 -8.07 -10.78 -10.14
CA LEU A 206 -6.82 -11.27 -9.55
C LEU A 206 -7.07 -11.65 -8.08
N ARG A 207 -6.23 -12.50 -7.53
CA ARG A 207 -6.23 -12.80 -6.10
C ARG A 207 -5.26 -11.87 -5.36
N PRO A 208 -5.48 -11.60 -4.06
CA PRO A 208 -4.53 -10.85 -3.23
C PRO A 208 -3.10 -11.42 -3.27
N GLU A 209 -2.97 -12.74 -3.35
CA GLU A 209 -1.70 -13.46 -3.41
C GLU A 209 -0.93 -13.16 -4.70
N ASP A 210 -1.62 -12.89 -5.82
CA ASP A 210 -0.98 -12.53 -7.08
C ASP A 210 -0.26 -11.18 -6.97
N VAL A 211 -0.84 -10.24 -6.20
CA VAL A 211 -0.20 -8.94 -5.89
C VAL A 211 0.94 -9.12 -4.89
N ALA A 212 0.76 -9.97 -3.87
CA ALA A 212 1.81 -10.27 -2.91
C ALA A 212 3.04 -10.93 -3.59
N ALA A 213 2.83 -11.79 -4.58
CA ALA A 213 3.91 -12.38 -5.38
C ALA A 213 4.69 -11.30 -6.16
N ALA A 214 4.00 -10.29 -6.72
CA ALA A 214 4.65 -9.18 -7.40
C ALA A 214 5.48 -8.30 -6.42
N VAL A 215 4.97 -8.09 -5.19
CA VAL A 215 5.73 -7.42 -4.12
C VAL A 215 7.01 -8.21 -3.80
N LEU A 216 6.91 -9.52 -3.59
CA LEU A 216 8.07 -10.37 -3.33
C LEU A 216 9.06 -10.39 -4.50
N PHE A 217 8.57 -10.42 -5.73
CA PHE A 217 9.42 -10.32 -6.92
C PHE A 217 10.24 -9.02 -6.93
N ALA A 218 9.60 -7.87 -6.69
CA ALA A 218 10.28 -6.58 -6.69
C ALA A 218 11.32 -6.49 -5.54
N ILE A 219 10.96 -6.95 -4.35
CA ILE A 219 11.86 -6.93 -3.18
C ILE A 219 13.04 -7.89 -3.37
N GLY A 220 12.80 -9.05 -4.00
CA GLY A 220 13.78 -10.12 -4.18
C GLY A 220 14.87 -9.81 -5.21
N GLN A 221 14.77 -8.73 -5.98
CA GLN A 221 15.81 -8.35 -6.94
C GLN A 221 17.10 -7.92 -6.23
N PRO A 222 18.26 -8.08 -6.88
CA PRO A 222 19.53 -7.54 -6.38
C PRO A 222 19.40 -6.05 -6.01
N GLU A 223 20.17 -5.60 -5.01
CA GLU A 223 20.10 -4.20 -4.53
C GLU A 223 20.44 -3.16 -5.62
N SER A 224 21.21 -3.56 -6.62
CA SER A 224 21.53 -2.74 -7.80
C SER A 224 20.40 -2.64 -8.82
N VAL A 225 19.32 -3.42 -8.66
CA VAL A 225 18.20 -3.48 -9.61
C VAL A 225 16.95 -2.86 -8.97
N ASN A 226 16.40 -1.83 -9.60
CA ASN A 226 15.10 -1.29 -9.26
C ASN A 226 14.05 -1.79 -10.25
N VAL A 227 12.98 -2.37 -9.74
CA VAL A 227 11.79 -2.66 -10.55
C VAL A 227 10.90 -1.41 -10.49
N ASP A 228 10.88 -0.65 -11.57
CA ASP A 228 10.21 0.64 -11.60
C ASP A 228 8.70 0.50 -11.46
N GLU A 229 8.11 -0.41 -12.22
CA GLU A 229 6.67 -0.63 -12.26
C GLU A 229 6.35 -2.08 -12.60
N LEU A 230 5.29 -2.61 -11.97
CA LEU A 230 4.66 -3.87 -12.33
C LEU A 230 3.17 -3.65 -12.55
N ARG A 231 2.69 -4.04 -13.74
CA ARG A 231 1.28 -4.04 -14.08
C ARG A 231 0.78 -5.46 -14.11
N LEU A 232 -0.29 -5.71 -13.39
CA LEU A 232 -0.86 -7.06 -13.27
C LEU A 232 -2.25 -7.08 -13.89
N SER A 233 -2.48 -8.04 -14.77
CA SER A 233 -3.79 -8.34 -15.33
C SER A 233 -4.02 -9.84 -15.30
N ARG A 234 -5.28 -10.26 -15.32
CA ARG A 234 -5.60 -11.66 -15.51
C ARG A 234 -5.42 -12.02 -16.99
N SER A 235 -4.91 -13.21 -17.23
CA SER A 235 -4.80 -13.81 -18.56
C SER A 235 -6.14 -14.32 -19.08
#